data_b488a4db633a1804d51d1df896c10b66
#
_entry.id   b488a4db633a1804d51d1df896c10b66
#
_cell.length_a   1.000
_cell.length_b   1.000
_cell.length_c   1.000
_cell.angle_alpha   90.00
_cell.angle_beta   90.00
_cell.angle_gamma   90.00
#
_symmetry.space_group_name_H-M   'P 1'
#
loop_
_entity.id
_entity.type
_entity.pdbx_description
1 polymer ?
#
loop_
_entity_poly.entity_id
_entity_poly.type
_entity_poly.pdbx_seq_one_letter_code
_entity_poly.pdbx_strand_id
1 'polypeptide(L)'
;FVSYIRERLLLMKELLSEKGSIYLHTDYKIGHYLRVMMDSVFGIENFRNDITRIKCNPKNFRRLGYGNIKDMILFYTKSRKAIWHEPKIPYEEADLERLFPKTDKDGRRYTTVPIHAPGESNNPQKFRGMLPPKGRHWRTDVKVMEEWDDQGLIEWSAKGNPRKKIFADERDGKRAQDVWTDYKDPMYPVYPTEKNIGFIDLIVKTSSDPGSIVLDAFCGSGTTLESAARNGRRWIGIDKSPM
;
A
#
# COMPACT_ATOMS: atom_id res chain seq x y z
N PHE A 1 9.34 27.01 -12.97
CA PHE A 1 9.45 25.83 -12.10
C PHE A 1 8.99 24.55 -12.81
N VAL A 2 7.77 24.52 -13.40
CA VAL A 2 7.23 23.31 -14.07
C VAL A 2 8.15 22.87 -15.22
N SER A 3 8.59 23.80 -16.08
CA SER A 3 9.53 23.51 -17.18
C SER A 3 10.85 22.92 -16.67
N TYR A 4 11.39 23.49 -15.60
CA TYR A 4 12.60 23.00 -14.94
C TYR A 4 12.46 21.54 -14.45
N ILE A 5 11.34 21.20 -13.83
CA ILE A 5 11.06 19.83 -13.38
C ILE A 5 10.85 18.90 -14.58
N ARG A 6 10.15 19.36 -15.63
CA ARG A 6 9.90 18.57 -16.83
C ARG A 6 11.20 18.05 -17.49
N GLU A 7 12.19 18.91 -17.67
CA GLU A 7 13.47 18.52 -18.25
C GLU A 7 14.15 17.40 -17.45
N ARG A 8 14.11 17.49 -16.12
CA ARG A 8 14.70 16.48 -15.25
C ARG A 8 13.91 15.16 -15.25
N LEU A 9 12.59 15.24 -15.31
CA LEU A 9 11.75 14.05 -15.42
C LEU A 9 11.93 13.31 -16.74
N LEU A 10 12.23 14.03 -17.84
CA LEU A 10 12.58 13.39 -19.11
C LEU A 10 13.88 12.59 -18.98
N LEU A 11 14.92 13.16 -18.37
CA LEU A 11 16.18 12.45 -18.12
C LEU A 11 15.97 11.26 -17.16
N MET A 12 15.21 11.45 -16.08
CA MET A 12 14.91 10.35 -15.15
C MET A 12 14.14 9.22 -15.85
N LYS A 13 13.22 9.54 -16.76
CA LYS A 13 12.51 8.53 -17.55
C LYS A 13 13.45 7.70 -18.42
N GLU A 14 14.47 8.30 -19.01
CA GLU A 14 15.48 7.60 -19.80
C GLU A 14 16.31 6.64 -18.92
N LEU A 15 16.72 7.11 -17.73
CA LEU A 15 17.49 6.32 -16.77
C LEU A 15 16.68 5.20 -16.12
N LEU A 16 15.36 5.34 -16.05
CA LEU A 16 14.48 4.40 -15.38
C LEU A 16 14.40 3.09 -16.17
N SER A 17 14.65 1.97 -15.52
CA SER A 17 14.52 0.64 -16.13
C SER A 17 13.06 0.33 -16.48
N GLU A 18 12.81 -0.65 -17.35
CA GLU A 18 11.45 -1.11 -17.70
C GLU A 18 10.64 -1.59 -16.48
N LYS A 19 11.32 -2.02 -15.43
CA LYS A 19 10.72 -2.43 -14.15
C LYS A 19 10.68 -1.30 -13.11
N GLY A 20 11.12 -0.10 -13.48
CA GLY A 20 11.28 1.01 -12.55
C GLY A 20 10.00 1.78 -12.29
N SER A 21 10.01 2.45 -11.15
CA SER A 21 8.95 3.33 -10.66
C SER A 21 9.50 4.70 -10.32
N ILE A 22 8.67 5.73 -10.41
CA ILE A 22 9.00 7.09 -10.00
C ILE A 22 7.92 7.65 -9.08
N TYR A 23 8.35 8.31 -8.01
CA TYR A 23 7.51 9.01 -7.07
C TYR A 23 7.89 10.48 -7.04
N LEU A 24 6.95 11.36 -7.32
CA LEU A 24 7.15 12.81 -7.27
C LEU A 24 6.38 13.39 -6.09
N HIS A 25 7.11 13.74 -5.03
CA HIS A 25 6.55 14.36 -3.84
C HIS A 25 6.47 15.88 -4.05
N THR A 26 5.30 16.45 -3.82
CA THR A 26 5.01 17.86 -4.07
C THR A 26 3.99 18.42 -3.09
N ASP A 27 3.92 19.74 -3.00
CA ASP A 27 2.91 20.43 -2.20
C ASP A 27 1.58 20.60 -2.96
N TYR A 28 0.58 21.06 -2.24
CA TYR A 28 -0.77 21.28 -2.76
C TYR A 28 -0.88 22.38 -3.82
N LYS A 29 0.09 23.31 -3.90
CA LYS A 29 0.02 24.47 -4.80
C LYS A 29 0.30 24.10 -6.25
N ILE A 30 1.21 23.16 -6.46
CA ILE A 30 1.72 22.85 -7.80
C ILE A 30 1.43 21.41 -8.24
N GLY A 31 1.02 20.53 -7.30
CA GLY A 31 0.84 19.11 -7.57
C GLY A 31 -0.05 18.80 -8.77
N HIS A 32 -1.14 19.53 -8.96
CA HIS A 32 -2.05 19.31 -10.09
C HIS A 32 -1.41 19.63 -11.45
N TYR A 33 -0.59 20.69 -11.53
CA TYR A 33 0.16 21.02 -12.76
C TYR A 33 1.22 19.95 -13.06
N LEU A 34 1.89 19.48 -12.00
CA LEU A 34 2.89 18.41 -12.13
C LEU A 34 2.24 17.09 -12.53
N ARG A 35 1.01 16.80 -12.08
CA ARG A 35 0.25 15.62 -12.50
C ARG A 35 0.01 15.61 -14.01
N VAL A 36 -0.50 16.70 -14.57
CA VAL A 36 -0.73 16.85 -16.02
C VAL A 36 0.60 16.73 -16.81
N MET A 37 1.65 17.35 -16.31
CA MET A 37 2.97 17.28 -16.92
C MET A 37 3.54 15.86 -16.88
N MET A 38 3.41 15.12 -15.76
CA MET A 38 3.85 13.73 -15.67
C MET A 38 3.07 12.81 -16.60
N ASP A 39 1.77 13.05 -16.84
CA ASP A 39 1.00 12.34 -17.87
C ASP A 39 1.61 12.51 -19.26
N SER A 40 2.05 13.72 -19.59
CA SER A 40 2.71 13.99 -20.87
C SER A 40 4.11 13.35 -21.00
N VAL A 41 4.81 13.15 -19.88
CA VAL A 41 6.15 12.56 -19.86
C VAL A 41 6.09 11.03 -19.80
N PHE A 42 5.33 10.47 -18.87
CA PHE A 42 5.31 9.02 -18.60
C PHE A 42 4.18 8.27 -19.31
N GLY A 43 3.13 8.96 -19.77
CA GLY A 43 1.89 8.38 -20.29
C GLY A 43 0.86 8.19 -19.17
N ILE A 44 -0.40 8.54 -19.46
CA ILE A 44 -1.51 8.39 -18.49
C ILE A 44 -1.74 6.93 -18.09
N GLU A 45 -1.45 5.99 -18.97
CA GLU A 45 -1.57 4.54 -18.75
C GLU A 45 -0.57 4.01 -17.71
N ASN A 46 0.49 4.77 -17.45
CA ASN A 46 1.53 4.45 -16.47
C ASN A 46 1.32 5.14 -15.11
N PHE A 47 0.29 5.95 -14.98
CA PHE A 47 -0.14 6.48 -13.70
C PHE A 47 -0.67 5.35 -12.79
N ARG A 48 -0.30 5.39 -11.52
CA ARG A 48 -0.72 4.42 -10.52
C ARG A 48 -1.57 5.04 -9.43
N ASN A 49 -1.04 6.02 -8.73
CA ASN A 49 -1.74 6.68 -7.63
C ASN A 49 -1.40 8.16 -7.49
N ASP A 50 -2.36 8.89 -6.95
CA ASP A 50 -2.22 10.18 -6.30
C ASP A 50 -2.31 9.93 -4.79
N ILE A 51 -1.15 9.83 -4.14
CA ILE A 51 -1.08 9.50 -2.72
C ILE A 51 -1.17 10.79 -1.91
N THR A 52 -2.16 10.88 -1.03
CA THR A 52 -2.28 11.96 -0.05
C THR A 52 -1.54 11.58 1.23
N ARG A 53 -0.50 12.33 1.59
CA ARG A 53 0.22 12.17 2.85
C ARG A 53 -0.11 13.29 3.83
N ILE A 54 -0.47 12.95 5.07
CA ILE A 54 -0.61 13.93 6.15
C ILE A 54 0.77 14.22 6.72
N LYS A 55 1.25 15.45 6.52
CA LYS A 55 2.62 15.85 6.86
C LYS A 55 2.78 16.44 8.26
N CYS A 56 1.72 16.99 8.82
CA CYS A 56 1.78 17.65 10.13
C CYS A 56 0.41 17.63 10.84
N ASN A 57 0.43 17.98 12.12
CA ASN A 57 -0.80 18.18 12.89
C ASN A 57 -1.60 19.40 12.39
N PRO A 58 -2.91 19.46 12.64
CA PRO A 58 -3.73 20.63 12.35
C PRO A 58 -3.14 21.90 13.00
N LYS A 59 -3.21 23.01 12.26
CA LYS A 59 -2.69 24.31 12.69
C LYS A 59 -3.85 25.26 12.99
N ASN A 60 -3.87 25.81 14.20
CA ASN A 60 -4.93 26.70 14.69
C ASN A 60 -4.56 28.18 14.49
N PHE A 61 -4.41 28.63 13.24
CA PHE A 61 -4.28 30.06 12.96
C PHE A 61 -5.37 30.54 12.00
N ARG A 62 -5.78 31.78 12.17
CA ARG A 62 -6.85 32.40 11.39
C ARG A 62 -6.38 32.61 9.94
N ARG A 63 -7.20 32.14 8.99
CA ARG A 63 -6.98 32.33 7.55
C ARG A 63 -8.28 32.20 6.78
N LEU A 64 -8.27 32.66 5.54
CA LEU A 64 -9.34 32.36 4.57
C LEU A 64 -9.02 30.99 3.94
N GLY A 65 -9.82 29.97 4.27
CA GLY A 65 -9.71 28.61 3.77
C GLY A 65 -9.29 27.57 4.82
N TYR A 66 -9.29 26.30 4.40
CA TYR A 66 -8.95 25.17 5.27
C TYR A 66 -7.45 25.05 5.53
N GLY A 67 -7.07 24.36 6.62
CA GLY A 67 -5.69 24.08 6.99
C GLY A 67 -4.99 23.13 6.00
N ASN A 68 -3.82 23.54 5.48
CA ASN A 68 -3.00 22.66 4.61
C ASN A 68 -2.11 21.78 5.46
N ILE A 69 -2.53 20.54 5.65
CA ILE A 69 -1.82 19.53 6.45
C ILE A 69 -1.34 18.35 5.59
N LYS A 70 -1.60 18.39 4.29
CA LYS A 70 -1.25 17.31 3.37
C LYS A 70 -0.21 17.73 2.33
N ASP A 71 0.50 16.74 1.83
CA ASP A 71 1.25 16.78 0.59
C ASP A 71 0.69 15.74 -0.38
N MET A 72 1.09 15.83 -1.65
CA MET A 72 0.74 14.92 -2.73
C MET A 72 1.99 14.17 -3.17
N ILE A 73 1.87 12.85 -3.39
CA ILE A 73 2.93 12.04 -3.98
C ILE A 73 2.36 11.37 -5.23
N LEU A 74 2.86 11.75 -6.39
CA LEU A 74 2.43 11.21 -7.68
C LEU A 74 3.26 9.97 -7.98
N PHE A 75 2.62 8.84 -8.18
CA PHE A 75 3.23 7.56 -8.44
C PHE A 75 3.00 7.12 -9.89
N TYR A 76 4.10 6.90 -10.61
CA TYR A 76 4.11 6.36 -11.98
C TYR A 76 5.09 5.20 -12.09
N THR A 77 4.87 4.35 -13.08
CA THR A 77 5.80 3.30 -13.47
C THR A 77 6.32 3.53 -14.88
N LYS A 78 7.49 2.95 -15.22
CA LYS A 78 8.00 2.98 -16.59
C LYS A 78 7.10 2.19 -17.54
N SER A 79 6.63 1.03 -17.07
CA SER A 79 5.77 0.13 -17.83
C SER A 79 4.87 -0.71 -16.90
N ARG A 80 4.07 -1.61 -17.47
CA ARG A 80 3.26 -2.58 -16.71
C ARG A 80 4.09 -3.71 -16.06
N LYS A 81 5.40 -3.78 -16.35
CA LYS A 81 6.32 -4.78 -15.76
C LYS A 81 7.02 -4.26 -14.50
N ALA A 82 6.59 -3.13 -13.97
CA ALA A 82 7.18 -2.51 -12.79
C ALA A 82 7.19 -3.47 -11.59
N ILE A 83 8.27 -3.38 -10.80
CA ILE A 83 8.37 -4.10 -9.53
C ILE A 83 7.28 -3.57 -8.59
N TRP A 84 6.50 -4.48 -8.02
CA TRP A 84 5.47 -4.18 -7.04
C TRP A 84 5.42 -5.26 -5.97
N HIS A 85 5.95 -4.94 -4.80
CA HIS A 85 5.76 -5.74 -3.59
C HIS A 85 4.60 -5.13 -2.81
N GLU A 86 3.49 -5.85 -2.71
CA GLU A 86 2.27 -5.34 -2.08
C GLU A 86 2.55 -4.89 -0.64
N PRO A 87 2.48 -3.57 -0.34
CA PRO A 87 2.82 -3.08 0.97
C PRO A 87 1.71 -3.40 1.97
N LYS A 88 2.11 -3.96 3.11
CA LYS A 88 1.22 -4.25 4.22
C LYS A 88 1.58 -3.41 5.43
N ILE A 89 0.55 -2.91 6.10
CA ILE A 89 0.64 -2.13 7.33
C ILE A 89 0.13 -3.02 8.46
N PRO A 90 0.86 -3.17 9.57
CA PRO A 90 0.40 -3.94 10.71
C PRO A 90 -1.00 -3.50 11.16
N TYR A 91 -1.79 -4.44 11.69
CA TYR A 91 -3.08 -4.11 12.28
C TYR A 91 -2.87 -3.35 13.59
N GLU A 92 -3.59 -2.25 13.75
CA GLU A 92 -3.80 -1.61 15.04
C GLU A 92 -4.94 -2.26 15.81
N GLU A 93 -5.07 -2.00 17.11
CA GLU A 93 -6.13 -2.60 17.93
C GLU A 93 -7.53 -2.31 17.38
N ALA A 94 -7.78 -1.08 16.92
CA ALA A 94 -9.05 -0.71 16.28
C ALA A 94 -9.32 -1.48 14.97
N ASP A 95 -8.27 -1.84 14.22
CA ASP A 95 -8.40 -2.72 13.05
C ASP A 95 -8.77 -4.15 13.47
N LEU A 96 -8.10 -4.66 14.49
CA LEU A 96 -8.35 -6.00 15.01
C LEU A 96 -9.79 -6.14 15.51
N GLU A 97 -10.28 -5.16 16.27
CA GLU A 97 -11.66 -5.14 16.75
C GLU A 97 -12.68 -5.12 15.60
N ARG A 98 -12.43 -4.31 14.59
CA ARG A 98 -13.33 -4.15 13.44
C ARG A 98 -13.30 -5.31 12.46
N LEU A 99 -12.11 -5.83 12.14
CA LEU A 99 -11.90 -6.83 11.08
C LEU A 99 -11.98 -8.27 11.62
N PHE A 100 -11.62 -8.48 12.89
CA PHE A 100 -11.58 -9.77 13.56
C PHE A 100 -12.35 -9.71 14.88
N PRO A 101 -13.68 -9.49 14.82
CA PRO A 101 -14.50 -9.20 16.01
C PRO A 101 -14.77 -10.41 16.90
N LYS A 102 -14.32 -11.60 16.51
CA LYS A 102 -14.54 -12.85 17.25
C LYS A 102 -13.25 -13.34 17.86
N THR A 103 -13.37 -14.03 19.01
CA THR A 103 -12.25 -14.68 19.68
C THR A 103 -12.58 -16.18 19.83
N ASP A 104 -11.61 -17.04 19.55
CA ASP A 104 -11.76 -18.47 19.77
C ASP A 104 -11.45 -18.86 21.24
N LYS A 105 -11.53 -20.16 21.52
CA LYS A 105 -11.24 -20.72 22.85
C LYS A 105 -9.79 -20.50 23.32
N ASP A 106 -8.88 -20.31 22.41
CA ASP A 106 -7.44 -20.11 22.67
C ASP A 106 -7.07 -18.61 22.73
N GLY A 107 -8.07 -17.71 22.67
CA GLY A 107 -7.89 -16.26 22.73
C GLY A 107 -7.47 -15.63 21.38
N ARG A 108 -7.43 -16.39 20.29
CA ARG A 108 -7.06 -15.89 18.97
C ARG A 108 -8.21 -15.12 18.32
N ARG A 109 -7.93 -13.91 17.84
CA ARG A 109 -8.94 -13.12 17.12
C ARG A 109 -9.15 -13.63 15.70
N TYR A 110 -10.41 -13.74 15.27
CA TYR A 110 -10.75 -14.18 13.93
C TYR A 110 -12.00 -13.50 13.37
N THR A 111 -12.15 -13.61 12.05
CA THR A 111 -13.38 -13.34 11.31
C THR A 111 -13.81 -14.58 10.55
N THR A 112 -15.00 -14.55 9.93
CA THR A 112 -15.46 -15.68 9.14
C THR A 112 -15.83 -15.25 7.73
N VAL A 113 -15.49 -16.07 6.74
CA VAL A 113 -15.84 -15.87 5.35
C VAL A 113 -16.71 -17.00 4.81
N PRO A 114 -17.64 -16.73 3.88
CA PRO A 114 -18.40 -17.78 3.21
C PRO A 114 -17.48 -18.70 2.41
N ILE A 115 -17.69 -20.01 2.51
CA ILE A 115 -16.97 -21.02 1.72
C ILE A 115 -17.65 -21.38 0.40
N HIS A 116 -18.66 -20.63 0.01
CA HIS A 116 -19.37 -20.74 -1.26
C HIS A 116 -19.27 -19.44 -2.08
N ALA A 117 -19.38 -19.54 -3.40
CA ALA A 117 -19.37 -18.42 -4.34
C ALA A 117 -20.64 -18.42 -5.22
N PRO A 118 -20.99 -17.27 -5.83
CA PRO A 118 -22.07 -17.20 -6.83
C PRO A 118 -21.78 -18.09 -8.05
N GLY A 119 -22.84 -18.59 -8.66
CA GLY A 119 -22.80 -19.50 -9.80
C GLY A 119 -23.12 -20.93 -9.39
N GLU A 120 -23.77 -21.69 -10.27
CA GLU A 120 -24.11 -23.08 -10.03
C GLU A 120 -22.96 -23.99 -10.51
N SER A 121 -22.80 -25.14 -9.84
CA SER A 121 -21.89 -26.20 -10.27
C SER A 121 -22.69 -27.25 -11.03
N ASN A 122 -22.16 -27.74 -12.14
CA ASN A 122 -22.75 -28.85 -12.90
C ASN A 122 -22.71 -30.18 -12.14
N ASN A 123 -21.87 -30.28 -11.11
CA ASN A 123 -21.76 -31.48 -10.25
C ASN A 123 -21.55 -31.04 -8.80
N PRO A 124 -22.60 -30.58 -8.09
CA PRO A 124 -22.49 -30.11 -6.73
C PRO A 124 -22.25 -31.28 -5.77
N GLN A 125 -21.12 -31.26 -5.08
CA GLN A 125 -20.77 -32.22 -4.04
C GLN A 125 -21.36 -31.82 -2.69
N LYS A 126 -21.61 -32.79 -1.83
CA LYS A 126 -22.13 -32.56 -0.48
C LYS A 126 -20.98 -32.38 0.51
N PHE A 127 -20.97 -31.29 1.25
CA PHE A 127 -20.11 -31.06 2.41
C PHE A 127 -20.88 -31.38 3.69
N ARG A 128 -20.43 -32.35 4.49
CA ARG A 128 -21.13 -32.83 5.69
C ARG A 128 -22.62 -33.10 5.44
N GLY A 129 -22.93 -33.68 4.27
CA GLY A 129 -24.31 -34.01 3.88
C GLY A 129 -25.12 -32.85 3.27
N MET A 130 -24.59 -31.62 3.24
CA MET A 130 -25.26 -30.42 2.76
C MET A 130 -24.75 -30.03 1.36
N LEU A 131 -25.68 -29.71 0.46
CA LEU A 131 -25.35 -29.06 -0.86
C LEU A 131 -25.07 -27.58 -0.66
N PRO A 132 -24.33 -26.94 -1.60
CA PRO A 132 -24.18 -25.48 -1.58
C PRO A 132 -25.55 -24.81 -1.69
N PRO A 133 -25.71 -23.59 -1.17
CA PRO A 133 -26.96 -22.83 -1.29
C PRO A 133 -27.37 -22.66 -2.77
N LYS A 134 -28.66 -22.56 -3.05
CA LYS A 134 -29.20 -22.37 -4.41
C LYS A 134 -28.51 -21.21 -5.12
N GLY A 135 -28.09 -21.42 -6.36
CA GLY A 135 -27.36 -20.42 -7.17
C GLY A 135 -25.90 -20.24 -6.76
N ARG A 136 -25.33 -21.19 -5.98
CA ARG A 136 -23.94 -21.13 -5.49
C ARG A 136 -23.23 -22.46 -5.65
N HIS A 137 -21.90 -22.41 -5.58
CA HIS A 137 -21.02 -23.58 -5.53
C HIS A 137 -20.00 -23.43 -4.39
N TRP A 138 -19.40 -24.55 -3.97
CA TRP A 138 -18.29 -24.50 -3.01
C TRP A 138 -17.04 -23.89 -3.67
N ARG A 139 -16.32 -23.04 -2.93
CA ARG A 139 -15.12 -22.35 -3.42
C ARG A 139 -13.91 -23.26 -3.53
N THR A 140 -13.93 -24.40 -2.87
CA THR A 140 -12.83 -25.35 -2.84
C THR A 140 -13.37 -26.78 -2.77
N ASP A 141 -12.49 -27.76 -2.93
CA ASP A 141 -12.83 -29.17 -2.84
C ASP A 141 -13.43 -29.51 -1.48
N VAL A 142 -14.44 -30.38 -1.49
CA VAL A 142 -15.16 -30.81 -0.27
C VAL A 142 -14.23 -31.50 0.71
N LYS A 143 -13.26 -32.29 0.25
CA LYS A 143 -12.26 -32.94 1.11
C LYS A 143 -11.47 -31.94 1.93
N VAL A 144 -11.01 -30.85 1.28
CA VAL A 144 -10.29 -29.77 1.96
C VAL A 144 -11.19 -29.05 2.97
N MET A 145 -12.49 -28.91 2.65
CA MET A 145 -13.45 -28.32 3.59
C MET A 145 -13.70 -29.22 4.79
N GLU A 146 -13.72 -30.54 4.61
CA GLU A 146 -13.84 -31.53 5.69
C GLU A 146 -12.61 -31.50 6.60
N GLU A 147 -11.41 -31.40 6.03
CA GLU A 147 -10.17 -31.20 6.80
C GLU A 147 -10.23 -29.91 7.64
N TRP A 148 -10.73 -28.81 7.09
CA TRP A 148 -10.91 -27.56 7.85
C TRP A 148 -11.92 -27.72 8.99
N ASP A 149 -12.99 -28.47 8.79
CA ASP A 149 -14.01 -28.73 9.82
C ASP A 149 -13.44 -29.59 10.94
N ASP A 150 -12.70 -30.65 10.59
CA ASP A 150 -12.05 -31.53 11.56
C ASP A 150 -10.99 -30.81 12.40
N GLN A 151 -10.32 -29.79 11.80
CA GLN A 151 -9.39 -28.89 12.48
C GLN A 151 -10.07 -27.77 13.29
N GLY A 152 -11.41 -27.69 13.28
CA GLY A 152 -12.17 -26.64 13.96
C GLY A 152 -12.06 -25.26 13.29
N LEU A 153 -11.65 -25.22 12.01
CA LEU A 153 -11.54 -24.01 11.21
C LEU A 153 -12.86 -23.60 10.53
N ILE A 154 -13.90 -24.42 10.65
CA ILE A 154 -15.26 -24.10 10.19
C ILE A 154 -16.11 -23.67 11.39
N GLU A 155 -16.77 -22.55 11.22
CA GLU A 155 -17.83 -22.09 12.12
C GLU A 155 -19.19 -22.28 11.46
N TRP A 156 -20.07 -22.97 12.12
CA TRP A 156 -21.44 -23.17 11.65
C TRP A 156 -22.33 -22.05 12.19
N SER A 157 -22.95 -21.28 11.30
CA SER A 157 -23.89 -20.23 11.71
C SER A 157 -25.14 -20.86 12.35
N ALA A 158 -25.93 -20.07 13.08
CA ALA A 158 -27.21 -20.52 13.65
C ALA A 158 -28.22 -21.07 12.61
N LYS A 159 -28.06 -20.69 11.35
CA LYS A 159 -28.84 -21.19 10.20
C LYS A 159 -28.22 -22.44 9.54
N GLY A 160 -27.17 -23.01 10.12
CA GLY A 160 -26.49 -24.19 9.59
C GLY A 160 -25.55 -23.90 8.40
N ASN A 161 -25.23 -22.63 8.08
CA ASN A 161 -24.32 -22.33 6.98
C ASN A 161 -22.87 -22.37 7.46
N PRO A 162 -21.98 -23.13 6.78
CA PRO A 162 -20.57 -23.21 7.15
C PRO A 162 -19.80 -21.97 6.68
N ARG A 163 -18.90 -21.47 7.52
CA ARG A 163 -18.01 -20.35 7.26
C ARG A 163 -16.61 -20.67 7.72
N LYS A 164 -15.59 -20.34 6.92
CA LYS A 164 -14.19 -20.54 7.29
C LYS A 164 -13.74 -19.44 8.23
N LYS A 165 -13.09 -19.81 9.33
CA LYS A 165 -12.39 -18.89 10.22
C LYS A 165 -11.13 -18.40 9.53
N ILE A 166 -10.85 -17.11 9.66
CA ILE A 166 -9.63 -16.46 9.22
C ILE A 166 -9.06 -15.74 10.44
N PHE A 167 -7.89 -16.15 10.88
CA PHE A 167 -7.26 -15.60 12.06
C PHE A 167 -6.41 -14.37 11.74
N ALA A 168 -6.37 -13.42 12.69
CA ALA A 168 -5.63 -12.17 12.55
C ALA A 168 -4.11 -12.43 12.52
N ASP A 169 -3.63 -13.35 13.34
CA ASP A 169 -2.22 -13.75 13.47
C ASP A 169 -1.67 -14.53 12.25
N GLU A 170 -2.55 -14.98 11.37
CA GLU A 170 -2.20 -15.60 10.08
C GLU A 170 -2.13 -14.57 8.94
N ARG A 171 -2.24 -13.27 9.25
CA ARG A 171 -2.24 -12.19 8.28
C ARG A 171 -1.11 -11.21 8.56
N ASP A 172 -0.40 -10.81 7.51
CA ASP A 172 0.73 -9.88 7.62
C ASP A 172 0.30 -8.41 7.80
N GLY A 173 -1.00 -8.14 7.96
CA GLY A 173 -1.56 -6.80 8.07
C GLY A 173 -2.58 -6.45 6.98
N LYS A 174 -2.98 -5.20 6.98
CA LYS A 174 -3.87 -4.60 5.95
C LYS A 174 -3.04 -4.05 4.79
N ARG A 175 -3.60 -4.07 3.59
CA ARG A 175 -2.97 -3.44 2.41
C ARG A 175 -2.88 -1.93 2.62
N ALA A 176 -1.72 -1.35 2.34
CA ALA A 176 -1.59 0.10 2.31
C ALA A 176 -2.53 0.71 1.25
N GLN A 177 -3.18 1.80 1.60
CA GLN A 177 -4.03 2.58 0.72
C GLN A 177 -3.30 3.87 0.31
N ASP A 178 -3.94 4.72 -0.47
CA ASP A 178 -3.37 5.97 -1.01
C ASP A 178 -3.58 7.20 -0.10
N VAL A 179 -4.01 6.99 1.14
CA VAL A 179 -4.05 8.04 2.17
C VAL A 179 -3.14 7.62 3.34
N TRP A 180 -2.03 8.35 3.51
CA TRP A 180 -1.01 8.07 4.50
C TRP A 180 -1.08 9.05 5.68
N THR A 181 -1.57 8.58 6.82
CA THR A 181 -1.81 9.38 8.03
C THR A 181 -0.66 9.33 9.02
N ASP A 182 0.15 8.25 8.99
CA ASP A 182 1.07 7.88 10.07
C ASP A 182 2.51 8.36 9.84
N TYR A 183 2.75 9.05 8.72
CA TYR A 183 4.08 9.47 8.28
C TYR A 183 4.28 10.99 8.35
N LYS A 184 3.98 11.61 9.51
CA LYS A 184 4.20 13.04 9.72
C LYS A 184 5.69 13.38 9.69
N ASP A 185 6.00 14.60 9.23
CA ASP A 185 7.38 15.10 9.26
C ASP A 185 7.88 15.24 10.71
N PRO A 186 9.20 15.13 10.95
CA PRO A 186 9.77 15.37 12.26
C PRO A 186 9.39 16.74 12.81
N MET A 187 9.07 16.81 14.09
CA MET A 187 8.75 18.09 14.76
C MET A 187 9.98 18.99 14.87
N TYR A 188 11.15 18.39 15.03
CA TYR A 188 12.46 19.06 15.13
C TYR A 188 13.40 18.47 14.06
N PRO A 189 13.26 18.91 12.79
CA PRO A 189 14.08 18.38 11.71
C PRO A 189 15.52 18.88 11.84
N VAL A 190 16.48 18.01 11.56
CA VAL A 190 17.92 18.36 11.51
C VAL A 190 18.23 19.14 10.23
N TYR A 191 17.46 18.90 9.17
CA TYR A 191 17.57 19.57 7.88
C TYR A 191 16.22 20.18 7.46
N PRO A 192 16.20 21.42 6.93
CA PRO A 192 14.98 21.98 6.37
C PRO A 192 14.35 21.03 5.33
N THR A 193 13.06 20.74 5.47
CA THR A 193 12.33 19.79 4.61
C THR A 193 12.67 18.31 4.80
N GLU A 194 13.35 17.92 5.88
CA GLU A 194 13.57 16.53 6.23
C GLU A 194 12.26 15.72 6.23
N LYS A 195 12.31 14.53 5.67
CA LYS A 195 11.13 13.66 5.51
C LYS A 195 11.14 12.55 6.55
N ASN A 196 9.95 12.11 6.92
CA ASN A 196 9.80 10.91 7.73
C ASN A 196 10.32 9.70 6.94
N ILE A 197 11.32 9.01 7.50
CA ILE A 197 11.96 7.88 6.83
C ILE A 197 11.01 6.70 6.59
N GLY A 198 9.97 6.55 7.42
CA GLY A 198 9.02 5.42 7.34
C GLY A 198 8.27 5.35 6.02
N PHE A 199 7.81 6.49 5.46
CA PHE A 199 7.13 6.43 4.16
C PHE A 199 8.11 6.26 3.00
N ILE A 200 9.35 6.72 3.14
CA ILE A 200 10.39 6.44 2.15
C ILE A 200 10.75 4.96 2.15
N ASP A 201 10.88 4.34 3.34
CA ASP A 201 11.06 2.88 3.47
C ASP A 201 9.92 2.10 2.80
N LEU A 202 8.68 2.57 2.97
CA LEU A 202 7.51 1.97 2.31
C LEU A 202 7.66 2.02 0.79
N ILE A 203 8.01 3.18 0.22
CA ILE A 203 8.24 3.36 -1.22
C ILE A 203 9.36 2.46 -1.72
N VAL A 204 10.52 2.48 -1.06
CA VAL A 204 11.70 1.71 -1.46
C VAL A 204 11.42 0.22 -1.45
N LYS A 205 10.80 -0.30 -0.39
CA LYS A 205 10.44 -1.72 -0.27
C LYS A 205 9.39 -2.16 -1.29
N THR A 206 8.43 -1.29 -1.58
CA THR A 206 7.32 -1.60 -2.51
C THR A 206 7.79 -1.66 -3.96
N SER A 207 8.69 -0.76 -4.37
CA SER A 207 8.98 -0.52 -5.79
C SER A 207 10.40 -0.88 -6.22
N SER A 208 11.12 -1.62 -5.39
CA SER A 208 12.47 -2.10 -5.74
C SER A 208 12.81 -3.43 -5.06
N ASP A 209 13.74 -4.18 -5.66
CA ASP A 209 14.33 -5.38 -5.07
C ASP A 209 15.63 -5.05 -4.32
N PRO A 210 16.08 -5.88 -3.36
CA PRO A 210 17.44 -5.80 -2.84
C PRO A 210 18.48 -5.78 -3.98
N GLY A 211 19.47 -4.90 -3.88
CA GLY A 211 20.47 -4.68 -4.95
C GLY A 211 20.05 -3.72 -6.07
N SER A 212 18.78 -3.34 -6.17
CA SER A 212 18.32 -2.30 -7.11
C SER A 212 19.00 -0.96 -6.85
N ILE A 213 19.02 -0.08 -7.85
CA ILE A 213 19.49 1.31 -7.71
C ILE A 213 18.30 2.22 -7.44
N VAL A 214 18.38 3.01 -6.39
CA VAL A 214 17.45 4.10 -6.05
C VAL A 214 18.13 5.43 -6.35
N LEU A 215 17.51 6.24 -7.20
CA LEU A 215 17.99 7.58 -7.54
C LEU A 215 17.11 8.63 -6.87
N ASP A 216 17.72 9.56 -6.14
CA ASP A 216 17.07 10.78 -5.69
C ASP A 216 17.84 12.01 -6.25
N ALA A 217 17.23 12.67 -7.23
CA ALA A 217 17.83 13.82 -7.91
C ALA A 217 17.64 15.15 -7.16
N PHE A 218 17.03 15.13 -5.96
CA PHE A 218 16.82 16.26 -5.05
C PHE A 218 16.96 15.81 -3.61
N CYS A 219 18.06 15.10 -3.30
CA CYS A 219 18.18 14.26 -2.11
C CYS A 219 18.22 15.03 -0.76
N GLY A 220 18.49 16.32 -0.76
CA GLY A 220 18.50 17.15 0.45
C GLY A 220 19.32 16.50 1.56
N SER A 221 18.68 16.21 2.71
CA SER A 221 19.30 15.51 3.85
C SER A 221 19.73 14.06 3.60
N GLY A 222 19.39 13.48 2.45
CA GLY A 222 19.73 12.10 2.13
C GLY A 222 18.80 11.03 2.71
N THR A 223 17.61 11.37 3.21
CA THR A 223 16.66 10.39 3.78
C THR A 223 16.35 9.23 2.84
N THR A 224 16.23 9.50 1.52
CA THR A 224 16.04 8.46 0.50
C THR A 224 17.25 7.55 0.39
N LEU A 225 18.46 8.11 0.48
CA LEU A 225 19.71 7.37 0.36
C LEU A 225 19.91 6.46 1.59
N GLU A 226 19.63 6.98 2.78
CA GLU A 226 19.62 6.22 4.02
C GLU A 226 18.63 5.06 3.95
N SER A 227 17.40 5.33 3.54
CA SER A 227 16.38 4.31 3.37
C SER A 227 16.81 3.22 2.38
N ALA A 228 17.37 3.60 1.23
CA ALA A 228 17.87 2.66 0.24
C ALA A 228 18.99 1.78 0.83
N ALA A 229 19.98 2.38 1.50
CA ALA A 229 21.10 1.67 2.11
C ALA A 229 20.65 0.65 3.16
N ARG A 230 19.82 1.07 4.14
CA ARG A 230 19.35 0.19 5.21
C ARG A 230 18.43 -0.93 4.71
N ASN A 231 17.83 -0.80 3.55
CA ASN A 231 17.02 -1.83 2.91
C ASN A 231 17.79 -2.66 1.86
N GLY A 232 19.13 -2.56 1.79
CA GLY A 232 19.96 -3.34 0.90
C GLY A 232 19.89 -2.92 -0.57
N ARG A 233 19.53 -1.66 -0.87
CA ARG A 233 19.57 -1.08 -2.20
C ARG A 233 20.83 -0.26 -2.39
N ARG A 234 21.32 -0.16 -3.62
CA ARG A 234 22.33 0.83 -4.02
C ARG A 234 21.63 2.17 -4.23
N TRP A 235 22.33 3.26 -4.08
CA TRP A 235 21.73 4.58 -4.21
C TRP A 235 22.61 5.56 -4.96
N ILE A 236 21.97 6.56 -5.56
CA ILE A 236 22.59 7.73 -6.17
C ILE A 236 21.80 8.94 -5.68
N GLY A 237 22.48 9.90 -5.07
CA GLY A 237 21.90 11.17 -4.61
C GLY A 237 22.50 12.34 -5.37
N ILE A 238 21.66 13.30 -5.74
CA ILE A 238 22.07 14.55 -6.37
C ILE A 238 21.38 15.68 -5.59
N ASP A 239 22.16 16.67 -5.17
CA ASP A 239 21.63 17.92 -4.62
C ASP A 239 22.49 19.11 -5.07
N LYS A 240 21.89 20.28 -5.05
CA LYS A 240 22.60 21.54 -5.40
C LYS A 240 23.32 22.12 -4.18
N SER A 241 22.81 21.83 -2.97
CA SER A 241 23.37 22.35 -1.73
C SER A 241 24.60 21.53 -1.33
N PRO A 242 25.72 22.15 -0.96
CA PRO A 242 26.79 21.42 -0.28
C PRO A 242 26.23 20.95 1.07
N MET A 243 26.39 19.66 1.37
CA MET A 243 26.12 19.10 2.70
C MET A 243 27.26 19.47 3.65
#